data_caa44f69541231e8d0b138c451815c1c
#
_entry.id   caa44f69541231e8d0b138c451815c1c
#
_cell.length_a   1.000
_cell.length_b   1.000
_cell.length_c   1.000
_cell.angle_alpha   90.00
_cell.angle_beta   90.00
_cell.angle_gamma   90.00
#
_symmetry.space_group_name_H-M   'P 1'
#
loop_
_entity.id
_entity.type
_entity.pdbx_description
1 polymer ?
#
loop_
_entity_poly.entity_id
_entity_poly.type
_entity_poly.pdbx_seq_one_letter_code
_entity_poly.pdbx_strand_id
1 'polypeptide(L)'
;MPQVIFFENRSFDHIFGCATKELPGIDGITPGMGNWRDPNDHSKGFVEVGCGKAEYVCSHDEDHSFPGYKKMIFGPDSNVGAKAPYPNQTMSGYANHSEPSMEAFAPEQLPIKLALAKEFGIFNNFYASIPGPSQPNHMFAQSATSCGATETGVVFEQCGGVLPLFPQKTIYESLLENGHECASTADRT
;
A
#
# COMPACT_ATOMS: atom_id res chain seq x y z
N MET A 1 -1.72 -8.07 -25.84
CA MET A 1 -1.87 -8.74 -24.53
C MET A 1 -1.79 -7.65 -23.47
N PRO A 2 -2.76 -7.49 -22.57
CA PRO A 2 -2.67 -6.51 -21.51
C PRO A 2 -1.50 -6.87 -20.57
N GLN A 3 -0.78 -5.84 -20.12
CA GLN A 3 0.28 -5.98 -19.14
C GLN A 3 -0.11 -5.17 -17.90
N VAL A 4 0.00 -5.78 -16.72
CA VAL A 4 -0.24 -5.14 -15.43
C VAL A 4 1.06 -5.12 -14.66
N ILE A 5 1.48 -3.94 -14.24
CA ILE A 5 2.70 -3.74 -13.45
C ILE A 5 2.26 -3.34 -12.05
N PHE A 6 2.54 -4.20 -11.07
CA PHE A 6 2.37 -3.87 -9.66
C PHE A 6 3.68 -3.27 -9.13
N PHE A 7 3.59 -2.04 -8.64
CA PHE A 7 4.67 -1.45 -7.86
C PHE A 7 4.42 -1.74 -6.39
N GLU A 8 5.40 -2.32 -5.75
CA GLU A 8 5.34 -2.68 -4.36
C GLU A 8 6.08 -1.70 -3.46
N ASN A 9 5.68 -1.76 -2.21
CA ASN A 9 6.32 -1.21 -1.03
C ASN A 9 6.31 0.32 -0.96
N ARG A 10 5.46 0.99 -1.76
CA ARG A 10 5.18 2.42 -1.66
C ARG A 10 3.73 2.71 -2.05
N SER A 11 3.08 3.60 -1.31
CA SER A 11 1.71 3.99 -1.61
C SER A 11 1.59 4.73 -2.94
N PHE A 12 0.37 4.79 -3.48
CA PHE A 12 0.07 5.59 -4.66
C PHE A 12 0.48 7.04 -4.47
N ASP A 13 0.11 7.65 -3.35
CA ASP A 13 0.43 9.05 -3.05
C ASP A 13 1.92 9.30 -2.92
N HIS A 14 2.67 8.35 -2.35
CA HIS A 14 4.12 8.48 -2.26
C HIS A 14 4.78 8.55 -3.65
N ILE A 15 4.21 7.83 -4.64
CA ILE A 15 4.74 7.76 -6.02
C ILE A 15 4.16 8.86 -6.91
N PHE A 16 2.84 9.03 -6.91
CA PHE A 16 2.14 9.90 -7.87
C PHE A 16 1.35 11.04 -7.21
N GLY A 17 1.20 11.05 -5.88
CA GLY A 17 0.36 12.03 -5.19
C GLY A 17 0.70 13.48 -5.52
N CYS A 18 1.96 13.79 -5.76
CA CYS A 18 2.40 15.15 -6.14
C CYS A 18 2.29 15.45 -7.65
N ALA A 19 1.83 14.50 -8.46
CA ALA A 19 1.77 14.66 -9.91
C ALA A 19 0.38 15.10 -10.43
N THR A 20 -0.39 15.82 -9.63
CA THR A 20 -1.78 16.23 -9.97
C THR A 20 -1.89 17.09 -11.22
N LYS A 21 -0.83 17.84 -11.57
CA LYS A 21 -0.77 18.63 -12.81
C LYS A 21 -0.46 17.76 -14.02
N GLU A 22 0.44 16.82 -13.88
CA GLU A 22 0.93 15.91 -14.92
C GLU A 22 -0.06 14.79 -15.21
N LEU A 23 -0.85 14.39 -14.21
CA LEU A 23 -1.86 13.34 -14.24
C LEU A 23 -3.21 13.88 -13.75
N PRO A 24 -3.90 14.67 -14.58
CA PRO A 24 -5.18 15.26 -14.17
C PRO A 24 -6.23 14.19 -13.90
N GLY A 25 -6.94 14.32 -12.79
CA GLY A 25 -7.99 13.38 -12.37
C GLY A 25 -7.54 12.32 -11.37
N ILE A 26 -6.27 12.30 -10.96
CA ILE A 26 -5.88 11.49 -9.81
C ILE A 26 -6.37 12.12 -8.50
N ASP A 27 -6.65 11.27 -7.52
CA ASP A 27 -6.84 11.68 -6.13
C ASP A 27 -5.45 11.83 -5.50
N GLY A 28 -4.90 13.02 -5.60
CA GLY A 28 -3.52 13.31 -5.23
C GLY A 28 -3.40 14.34 -4.11
N ILE A 29 -2.16 14.68 -3.80
CA ILE A 29 -1.80 15.59 -2.72
C ILE A 29 -2.05 17.04 -3.15
N THR A 30 -2.80 17.77 -2.35
CA THR A 30 -2.99 19.22 -2.50
C THR A 30 -2.18 19.98 -1.44
N PRO A 31 -1.79 21.24 -1.71
CA PRO A 31 -1.06 22.06 -0.74
C PRO A 31 -1.78 22.15 0.61
N GLY A 32 -1.04 21.98 1.69
CA GLY A 32 -1.57 21.99 3.06
C GLY A 32 -2.14 20.65 3.53
N MET A 33 -2.15 19.61 2.71
CA MET A 33 -2.48 18.26 3.17
C MET A 33 -1.43 17.74 4.13
N GLY A 34 -1.90 17.12 5.21
CA GLY A 34 -1.04 16.54 6.25
C GLY A 34 -1.85 16.00 7.41
N ASN A 35 -1.17 15.62 8.46
CA ASN A 35 -1.78 15.08 9.67
C ASN A 35 -1.27 15.77 10.93
N TRP A 36 -2.16 15.91 11.90
CA TRP A 36 -1.76 16.25 13.26
C TRP A 36 -1.03 15.07 13.89
N ARG A 37 0.05 15.34 14.63
CA ARG A 37 0.73 14.28 15.41
C ARG A 37 -0.20 13.69 16.49
N ASP A 38 -1.07 14.52 17.03
CA ASP A 38 -2.15 14.10 17.92
C ASP A 38 -3.41 14.92 17.59
N PRO A 39 -4.48 14.27 17.11
CA PRO A 39 -5.71 14.99 16.77
C PRO A 39 -6.43 15.58 17.98
N ASN A 40 -6.09 15.12 19.20
CA ASN A 40 -6.65 15.62 20.45
C ASN A 40 -5.76 16.68 21.12
N ASP A 41 -4.51 16.86 20.67
CA ASP A 41 -3.56 17.82 21.21
C ASP A 41 -2.72 18.44 20.07
N HIS A 42 -3.24 19.49 19.48
CA HIS A 42 -2.60 20.22 18.38
C HIS A 42 -1.27 20.90 18.76
N SER A 43 -0.96 21.02 20.07
CA SER A 43 0.34 21.55 20.51
C SER A 43 1.51 20.66 20.12
N LYS A 44 1.26 19.37 19.81
CA LYS A 44 2.26 18.41 19.31
C LYS A 44 2.66 18.65 17.86
N GLY A 45 1.97 19.52 17.16
CA GLY A 45 2.31 19.96 15.81
C GLY A 45 1.58 19.21 14.69
N PHE A 46 1.58 19.84 13.52
CA PHE A 46 1.05 19.35 12.26
C PHE A 46 2.21 18.99 11.33
N VAL A 47 2.10 17.89 10.62
CA VAL A 47 3.09 17.45 9.61
C VAL A 47 2.44 17.51 8.24
N GLU A 48 2.89 18.45 7.44
CA GLU A 48 2.45 18.58 6.03
C GLU A 48 3.21 17.59 5.16
N VAL A 49 2.54 17.05 4.14
CA VAL A 49 3.18 16.17 3.17
C VAL A 49 4.21 16.93 2.35
N GLY A 50 5.42 16.42 2.33
CA GLY A 50 6.56 17.01 1.62
C GLY A 50 6.74 16.47 0.21
N CYS A 51 6.19 17.16 -0.80
CA CYS A 51 6.48 16.82 -2.20
C CYS A 51 7.95 17.08 -2.54
N GLY A 52 8.57 16.10 -3.22
CA GLY A 52 9.98 16.19 -3.63
C GLY A 52 10.99 15.84 -2.54
N LYS A 53 10.52 15.47 -1.36
CA LYS A 53 11.39 15.10 -0.23
C LYS A 53 11.65 13.59 -0.13
N ALA A 54 10.84 12.78 -0.80
CA ALA A 54 11.00 11.34 -0.75
C ALA A 54 12.36 10.88 -1.32
N GLU A 55 12.98 9.95 -0.62
CA GLU A 55 14.25 9.34 -1.00
C GLU A 55 14.02 8.05 -1.80
N TYR A 56 14.92 7.78 -2.78
CA TYR A 56 14.86 6.54 -3.56
C TYR A 56 15.12 5.29 -2.72
N VAL A 57 15.94 5.42 -1.70
CA VAL A 57 16.25 4.37 -0.73
C VAL A 57 15.89 4.86 0.64
N CYS A 58 14.90 4.25 1.27
CA CYS A 58 14.55 4.55 2.66
C CYS A 58 15.61 3.99 3.61
N SER A 59 15.97 4.76 4.62
CA SER A 59 16.95 4.38 5.62
C SER A 59 16.42 3.40 6.67
N HIS A 60 15.12 3.24 6.75
CA HIS A 60 14.45 2.31 7.67
C HIS A 60 13.17 1.77 7.07
N ASP A 61 12.76 0.64 7.62
CA ASP A 61 11.58 -0.10 7.24
C ASP A 61 10.49 0.12 8.29
N GLU A 62 9.30 0.45 7.84
CA GLU A 62 8.17 0.71 8.70
C GLU A 62 7.60 -0.62 9.25
N ASP A 63 6.99 -0.56 10.44
CA ASP A 63 6.29 -1.73 10.98
C ASP A 63 5.00 -2.00 10.19
N HIS A 64 5.05 -2.96 9.25
CA HIS A 64 3.91 -3.37 8.44
C HIS A 64 3.11 -4.53 9.03
N SER A 65 3.29 -4.83 10.29
CA SER A 65 2.40 -5.74 11.01
C SER A 65 1.01 -5.13 11.22
N PHE A 66 0.01 -5.96 11.50
CA PHE A 66 -1.31 -5.47 11.91
C PHE A 66 -1.27 -4.51 13.11
N PRO A 67 -0.51 -4.80 14.18
CA PRO A 67 -0.32 -3.84 15.27
C PRO A 67 0.33 -2.52 14.84
N GLY A 68 1.28 -2.56 13.91
CA GLY A 68 1.91 -1.38 13.33
C GLY A 68 0.91 -0.50 12.59
N TYR A 69 0.20 -1.07 11.62
CA TYR A 69 -0.85 -0.34 10.89
C TYR A 69 -1.95 0.19 11.79
N LYS A 70 -2.37 -0.58 12.81
CA LYS A 70 -3.33 -0.11 13.79
C LYS A 70 -2.87 1.18 14.49
N LYS A 71 -1.60 1.27 14.86
CA LYS A 71 -1.01 2.50 15.44
C LYS A 71 -1.01 3.65 14.43
N MET A 72 -0.67 3.38 13.18
CA MET A 72 -0.63 4.40 12.14
C MET A 72 -2.02 4.95 11.82
N ILE A 73 -3.02 4.08 11.69
CA ILE A 73 -4.39 4.45 11.32
C ILE A 73 -5.11 5.18 12.46
N PHE A 74 -5.03 4.66 13.68
CA PHE A 74 -5.79 5.18 14.82
C PHE A 74 -5.00 6.11 15.75
N GLY A 75 -3.66 6.20 15.58
CA GLY A 75 -2.81 7.06 16.39
C GLY A 75 -2.93 6.78 17.88
N PRO A 76 -3.22 7.81 18.72
CA PRO A 76 -3.34 7.66 20.16
C PRO A 76 -4.41 6.66 20.59
N ASP A 77 -5.46 6.48 19.78
CA ASP A 77 -6.61 5.61 20.06
C ASP A 77 -6.38 4.15 19.63
N SER A 78 -5.16 3.79 19.25
CA SER A 78 -4.80 2.46 18.74
C SER A 78 -5.04 1.30 19.74
N ASN A 79 -5.19 1.60 21.03
CA ASN A 79 -5.45 0.59 22.06
C ASN A 79 -6.91 0.15 22.19
N VAL A 80 -7.82 0.72 21.39
CA VAL A 80 -9.24 0.36 21.42
C VAL A 80 -9.43 -1.04 20.83
N GLY A 81 -10.30 -1.81 21.51
CA GLY A 81 -10.61 -3.17 21.08
C GLY A 81 -11.39 -3.22 19.76
N ALA A 82 -11.48 -4.42 19.18
CA ALA A 82 -12.15 -4.68 17.91
C ALA A 82 -13.69 -4.61 17.95
N LYS A 83 -14.29 -3.93 18.93
CA LYS A 83 -15.74 -3.77 19.04
C LYS A 83 -16.17 -2.36 18.72
N ALA A 84 -17.30 -2.24 18.03
CA ALA A 84 -17.94 -0.95 17.76
C ALA A 84 -18.39 -0.24 19.08
N PRO A 85 -18.40 1.11 19.12
CA PRO A 85 -17.99 1.98 18.03
C PRO A 85 -16.46 1.96 17.83
N TYR A 86 -16.05 1.89 16.57
CA TYR A 86 -14.62 1.97 16.26
C TYR A 86 -14.11 3.41 16.42
N PRO A 87 -12.86 3.62 16.84
CA PRO A 87 -12.28 4.94 16.91
C PRO A 87 -12.17 5.57 15.53
N ASN A 88 -12.06 6.89 15.48
CA ASN A 88 -11.83 7.61 14.24
C ASN A 88 -10.48 7.21 13.64
N GLN A 89 -10.47 6.97 12.34
CA GLN A 89 -9.26 6.72 11.56
C GLN A 89 -8.57 8.06 11.28
N THR A 90 -7.80 8.53 12.24
CA THR A 90 -7.16 9.86 12.18
C THR A 90 -5.92 9.89 11.29
N MET A 91 -5.35 8.73 10.97
CA MET A 91 -4.07 8.57 10.27
C MET A 91 -2.90 9.32 10.93
N SER A 92 -3.07 9.77 12.17
CA SER A 92 -2.09 10.58 12.91
C SER A 92 -0.81 9.80 13.25
N GLY A 93 -0.90 8.47 13.27
CA GLY A 93 0.28 7.62 13.48
C GLY A 93 1.34 7.80 12.40
N TYR A 94 0.95 8.06 11.15
CA TYR A 94 1.90 8.35 10.08
C TYR A 94 2.70 9.63 10.34
N ALA A 95 2.08 10.67 10.91
CA ALA A 95 2.77 11.89 11.29
C ALA A 95 3.70 11.74 12.51
N ASN A 96 3.50 10.68 13.30
CA ASN A 96 4.30 10.39 14.49
C ASN A 96 5.41 9.36 14.27
N HIS A 97 5.29 8.56 13.21
CA HIS A 97 6.13 7.37 13.06
C HIS A 97 7.52 7.72 12.54
N SER A 98 7.57 8.32 11.37
CA SER A 98 8.83 8.76 10.78
C SER A 98 8.58 9.85 9.74
N GLU A 99 9.57 10.68 9.50
CA GLU A 99 9.49 11.71 8.45
C GLU A 99 9.21 11.10 7.07
N PRO A 100 9.83 9.98 6.64
CA PRO A 100 9.56 9.36 5.34
C PRO A 100 8.11 9.00 5.07
N SER A 101 7.29 8.72 6.10
CA SER A 101 5.87 8.39 5.93
C SER A 101 5.03 9.55 5.39
N MET A 102 5.52 10.79 5.57
CA MET A 102 4.84 12.01 5.15
C MET A 102 5.56 12.69 3.97
N GLU A 103 6.42 11.97 3.28
CA GLU A 103 7.15 12.45 2.10
C GLU A 103 6.61 11.78 0.83
N ALA A 104 6.67 12.52 -0.29
CA ALA A 104 6.28 12.02 -1.58
C ALA A 104 7.26 12.46 -2.67
N PHE A 105 7.36 11.69 -3.75
CA PHE A 105 8.19 12.05 -4.88
C PHE A 105 7.59 13.23 -5.66
N ALA A 106 8.44 14.14 -6.10
CA ALA A 106 8.06 15.06 -7.17
C ALA A 106 8.03 14.32 -8.52
N PRO A 107 7.20 14.78 -9.49
CA PRO A 107 7.09 14.16 -10.80
C PRO A 107 8.43 13.96 -11.52
N GLU A 108 9.33 14.92 -11.37
CA GLU A 108 10.66 14.91 -12.00
C GLU A 108 11.60 13.84 -11.45
N GLN A 109 11.34 13.38 -10.23
CA GLN A 109 12.13 12.31 -9.60
C GLN A 109 11.81 10.93 -10.18
N LEU A 110 10.62 10.75 -10.78
CA LEU A 110 10.17 9.46 -11.31
C LEU A 110 9.76 9.54 -12.78
N PRO A 111 10.63 10.01 -13.68
CA PRO A 111 10.26 10.34 -15.07
C PRO A 111 9.74 9.12 -15.85
N ILE A 112 10.30 7.93 -15.62
CA ILE A 112 9.88 6.71 -16.34
C ILE A 112 8.49 6.27 -15.85
N LYS A 113 8.25 6.23 -14.53
CA LYS A 113 6.93 5.88 -13.97
C LYS A 113 5.87 6.87 -14.44
N LEU A 114 6.19 8.15 -14.43
CA LEU A 114 5.31 9.21 -14.92
C LEU A 114 4.98 9.06 -16.40
N ALA A 115 5.96 8.75 -17.23
CA ALA A 115 5.74 8.49 -18.66
C ALA A 115 4.82 7.30 -18.88
N LEU A 116 5.04 6.18 -18.17
CA LEU A 116 4.17 5.03 -18.25
C LEU A 116 2.72 5.36 -17.81
N ALA A 117 2.56 6.13 -16.75
CA ALA A 117 1.24 6.56 -16.27
C ALA A 117 0.51 7.44 -17.30
N LYS A 118 1.23 8.31 -18.04
CA LYS A 118 0.67 9.17 -19.08
C LYS A 118 0.28 8.42 -20.35
N GLU A 119 1.13 7.48 -20.77
CA GLU A 119 0.96 6.79 -22.05
C GLU A 119 0.01 5.59 -21.98
N PHE A 120 -0.17 5.00 -20.80
CA PHE A 120 -1.00 3.82 -20.61
C PHE A 120 -2.15 4.11 -19.65
N GLY A 121 -2.11 3.59 -18.47
CA GLY A 121 -3.17 3.81 -17.47
C GLY A 121 -2.66 3.49 -16.07
N ILE A 122 -3.26 4.13 -15.10
CA ILE A 122 -2.98 3.90 -13.68
C ILE A 122 -4.27 3.65 -12.92
N PHE A 123 -4.18 2.85 -11.87
CA PHE A 123 -5.27 2.62 -10.94
C PHE A 123 -5.16 3.61 -9.78
N ASN A 124 -6.00 4.63 -9.82
CA ASN A 124 -6.02 5.70 -8.83
C ASN A 124 -6.56 5.25 -7.45
N ASN A 125 -7.46 4.27 -7.44
CA ASN A 125 -8.15 3.78 -6.23
C ASN A 125 -7.94 2.28 -6.02
N PHE A 126 -6.71 1.80 -6.17
CA PHE A 126 -6.36 0.43 -5.87
C PHE A 126 -5.82 0.34 -4.44
N TYR A 127 -6.70 -0.05 -3.53
CA TYR A 127 -6.38 -0.11 -2.11
C TYR A 127 -5.84 -1.48 -1.71
N ALA A 128 -5.02 -1.51 -0.66
CA ALA A 128 -4.65 -2.74 0.01
C ALA A 128 -5.91 -3.45 0.54
N SER A 129 -5.94 -4.78 0.43
CA SER A 129 -7.10 -5.57 0.85
C SER A 129 -7.18 -5.72 2.37
N ILE A 130 -6.02 -5.68 3.03
CA ILE A 130 -5.92 -5.71 4.50
C ILE A 130 -4.84 -4.72 4.97
N PRO A 131 -4.98 -4.15 6.16
CA PRO A 131 -3.96 -3.28 6.77
C PRO A 131 -2.84 -4.14 7.37
N GLY A 132 -2.03 -4.74 6.53
CA GLY A 132 -1.03 -5.71 6.92
C GLY A 132 0.11 -5.83 5.91
N PRO A 133 0.99 -6.81 6.10
CA PRO A 133 2.22 -6.95 5.33
C PRO A 133 1.99 -7.38 3.87
N SER A 134 3.08 -7.47 3.12
CA SER A 134 3.09 -7.70 1.67
C SER A 134 2.44 -9.02 1.26
N GLN A 135 2.84 -10.14 1.87
CA GLN A 135 2.40 -11.46 1.42
C GLN A 135 0.88 -11.64 1.37
N PRO A 136 0.10 -11.36 2.44
CA PRO A 136 -1.35 -11.47 2.36
C PRO A 136 -1.96 -10.54 1.30
N ASN A 137 -1.43 -9.33 1.11
CA ASN A 137 -1.92 -8.42 0.08
C ASN A 137 -1.61 -8.91 -1.34
N HIS A 138 -0.44 -9.54 -1.57
CA HIS A 138 -0.13 -10.21 -2.84
C HIS A 138 -1.10 -11.37 -3.10
N MET A 139 -1.44 -12.14 -2.07
CA MET A 139 -2.41 -13.23 -2.20
C MET A 139 -3.79 -12.72 -2.60
N PHE A 140 -4.26 -11.64 -2.00
CA PHE A 140 -5.51 -10.99 -2.42
C PHE A 140 -5.47 -10.53 -3.87
N ALA A 141 -4.38 -9.90 -4.30
CA ALA A 141 -4.22 -9.45 -5.68
C ALA A 141 -4.21 -10.62 -6.69
N GLN A 142 -3.67 -11.76 -6.32
CA GLN A 142 -3.48 -12.91 -7.20
C GLN A 142 -4.63 -13.93 -7.14
N SER A 143 -5.32 -14.05 -6.00
CA SER A 143 -6.31 -15.10 -5.75
C SER A 143 -7.55 -14.65 -4.98
N ALA A 144 -7.74 -13.34 -4.79
CA ALA A 144 -8.85 -12.70 -4.10
C ALA A 144 -9.02 -13.10 -2.62
N THR A 145 -8.06 -13.79 -2.03
CA THR A 145 -8.07 -14.18 -0.62
C THR A 145 -6.65 -14.40 -0.10
N SER A 146 -6.38 -13.98 1.13
CA SER A 146 -5.15 -14.35 1.83
C SER A 146 -5.25 -15.70 2.55
N CYS A 147 -6.39 -16.39 2.41
CA CYS A 147 -6.62 -17.65 3.12
C CYS A 147 -6.51 -17.54 4.66
N GLY A 148 -6.83 -16.36 5.19
CA GLY A 148 -6.69 -16.05 6.61
C GLY A 148 -5.27 -15.68 7.04
N ALA A 149 -4.29 -15.67 6.12
CA ALA A 149 -2.95 -15.18 6.44
C ALA A 149 -2.98 -13.69 6.76
N THR A 150 -2.37 -13.31 7.86
CA THR A 150 -2.27 -11.93 8.37
C THR A 150 -0.83 -11.44 8.46
N GLU A 151 0.14 -12.32 8.22
CA GLU A 151 1.56 -12.03 8.34
C GLU A 151 2.35 -12.64 7.17
N THR A 152 3.54 -12.12 6.91
CA THR A 152 4.48 -12.68 5.95
C THR A 152 5.13 -13.92 6.56
N GLY A 153 5.23 -15.01 5.78
CA GLY A 153 5.86 -16.26 6.22
C GLY A 153 4.96 -17.18 7.04
N VAL A 154 3.69 -16.82 7.25
CA VAL A 154 2.74 -17.67 7.98
C VAL A 154 2.28 -18.84 7.10
N VAL A 155 2.31 -20.00 7.69
CA VAL A 155 2.05 -21.27 7.08
C VAL A 155 0.55 -21.55 6.95
N PHE A 156 0.17 -22.06 5.92
CA PHE A 156 -0.98 -22.51 5.17
C PHE A 156 -2.01 -23.41 5.88
N GLU A 157 -1.90 -23.63 7.17
CA GLU A 157 -2.81 -24.56 7.90
C GLU A 157 -4.26 -24.09 7.93
N GLN A 158 -4.47 -22.76 7.80
CA GLN A 158 -5.81 -22.17 7.94
C GLN A 158 -6.76 -22.43 6.75
N CYS A 159 -6.22 -22.75 5.58
CA CYS A 159 -7.02 -23.03 4.37
C CYS A 159 -7.12 -24.51 4.01
N GLY A 160 -6.60 -25.41 4.80
CA GLY A 160 -6.60 -26.85 4.49
C GLY A 160 -5.68 -27.22 3.33
N GLY A 161 -4.77 -26.33 2.94
CA GLY A 161 -3.77 -26.62 1.92
C GLY A 161 -2.67 -27.53 2.45
N VAL A 162 -2.13 -28.35 1.55
CA VAL A 162 -0.93 -29.14 1.82
C VAL A 162 0.27 -28.33 1.38
N LEU A 163 1.18 -28.04 2.31
CA LEU A 163 2.42 -27.32 1.98
C LEU A 163 3.13 -27.95 0.77
N PRO A 164 3.67 -27.15 -0.16
CA PRO A 164 3.81 -25.69 -0.15
C PRO A 164 2.73 -24.93 -0.93
N LEU A 165 1.58 -25.52 -1.22
CA LEU A 165 0.58 -24.98 -2.15
C LEU A 165 -0.65 -24.43 -1.41
N PHE A 166 -1.09 -23.23 -1.82
CA PHE A 166 -2.37 -22.68 -1.44
C PHE A 166 -3.50 -23.34 -2.23
N PRO A 167 -4.66 -23.64 -1.62
CA PRO A 167 -5.76 -24.32 -2.31
C PRO A 167 -6.57 -23.42 -3.25
N GLN A 168 -6.47 -22.09 -3.09
CA GLN A 168 -7.26 -21.17 -3.90
C GLN A 168 -6.71 -21.00 -5.31
N LYS A 169 -7.63 -20.92 -6.26
CA LYS A 169 -7.31 -20.67 -7.67
C LYS A 169 -6.78 -19.26 -7.86
N THR A 170 -5.69 -19.15 -8.59
CA THR A 170 -5.07 -17.86 -8.93
C THR A 170 -5.63 -17.29 -10.22
N ILE A 171 -5.45 -15.98 -10.43
CA ILE A 171 -5.74 -15.34 -11.72
C ILE A 171 -4.90 -15.96 -12.85
N TYR A 172 -3.69 -16.41 -12.58
CA TYR A 172 -2.82 -17.06 -13.56
C TYR A 172 -3.41 -18.37 -14.06
N GLU A 173 -3.89 -19.23 -13.16
CA GLU A 173 -4.59 -20.47 -13.54
C GLU A 173 -5.86 -20.17 -14.34
N SER A 174 -6.62 -19.16 -13.93
CA SER A 174 -7.82 -18.74 -14.64
C SER A 174 -7.51 -18.25 -16.06
N LEU A 175 -6.42 -17.53 -16.26
CA LEU A 175 -5.98 -17.06 -17.57
C LEU A 175 -5.53 -18.24 -18.46
N LEU A 176 -4.74 -19.15 -17.91
CA LEU A 176 -4.28 -20.36 -18.65
C LEU A 176 -5.46 -21.25 -19.08
N GLU A 177 -6.43 -21.50 -18.21
CA GLU A 177 -7.64 -22.27 -18.54
C GLU A 177 -8.48 -21.63 -19.65
N ASN A 178 -8.41 -20.31 -19.81
CA ASN A 178 -9.09 -19.59 -20.89
C ASN A 178 -8.19 -19.33 -22.11
N GLY A 179 -7.08 -20.06 -22.25
CA GLY A 179 -6.21 -20.03 -23.41
C GLY A 179 -5.32 -18.80 -23.53
N HIS A 180 -5.08 -18.10 -22.41
CA HIS A 180 -4.14 -16.98 -22.36
C HIS A 180 -2.79 -17.47 -21.85
N GLU A 181 -1.72 -17.02 -22.48
CA GLU A 181 -0.39 -17.22 -21.95
C GLU A 181 -0.16 -16.28 -20.75
N CYS A 182 0.39 -16.82 -19.69
CA CYS A 182 0.75 -16.06 -18.51
C CYS A 182 2.22 -16.32 -18.17
N ALA A 183 3.01 -15.27 -18.05
CA ALA A 183 4.40 -15.37 -17.58
C ALA A 183 4.60 -14.44 -16.39
N SER A 184 5.11 -14.99 -15.29
CA SER A 184 5.63 -14.22 -14.18
C SER A 184 7.11 -13.93 -14.43
N THR A 185 7.54 -12.69 -14.19
CA THR A 185 8.96 -12.35 -14.27
C THR A 185 9.78 -12.92 -13.11
N ALA A 186 9.12 -13.43 -12.07
CA ALA A 186 9.78 -14.07 -10.93
C ALA A 186 10.40 -15.45 -11.27
N ASP A 187 9.96 -16.08 -12.37
CA ASP A 187 10.41 -17.42 -12.77
C ASP A 187 11.67 -17.40 -13.65
N ARG A 188 12.36 -16.28 -13.77
CA ARG A 188 13.53 -16.13 -14.66
C ARG A 188 14.87 -15.89 -13.95
N THR A 189 14.95 -16.19 -12.64
CA THR A 189 16.25 -16.14 -11.92
C THR A 189 16.68 -17.51 -11.42
#